data_722db6d0aed07f479b69bdc036ddf6a1
#
_entry.id   722db6d0aed07f479b69bdc036ddf6a1
#
_cell.length_a   1.000
_cell.length_b   1.000
_cell.length_c   1.000
_cell.angle_alpha   90.00
_cell.angle_beta   90.00
_cell.angle_gamma   90.00
#
_symmetry.space_group_name_H-M   'P 1'
#
loop_
_entity.id
_entity.type
_entity.pdbx_description
1 polymer ?
#
loop_
_entity_poly.entity_id
_entity_poly.type
_entity_poly.pdbx_seq_one_letter_code
_entity_poly.pdbx_strand_id
1 'polypeptide(L)'
;VLGCITLLRESLDIPEVSLICILDADKEGFLRSTRSLIQVIGRAARNKDGKVIMYADKMTDSMAKAINETNRRREIQKAYNDEMGIIPKTVIKEIRPPIKNTDNQIDEMIKVSKKGSKKQIEAYIKDLEKQMKEAAKSYDFEKAAELRDIILEMRSEFR
;
A
#
# COMPACT_ATOMS: atom_id res chain seq x y z
N VAL A 1 8.46 -10.24 -14.09
CA VAL A 1 9.59 -9.40 -13.60
C VAL A 1 9.07 -7.97 -13.44
N LEU A 2 9.29 -7.39 -12.27
CA LEU A 2 8.96 -5.99 -11.97
C LEU A 2 10.26 -5.22 -11.81
N GLY A 3 10.47 -4.19 -12.63
CA GLY A 3 11.65 -3.31 -12.55
C GLY A 3 11.23 -1.90 -12.13
N CYS A 4 11.92 -1.33 -11.16
CA CYS A 4 11.70 0.06 -10.79
C CYS A 4 12.95 0.69 -10.16
N ILE A 5 12.98 2.03 -10.11
CA ILE A 5 14.07 2.80 -9.53
C ILE A 5 13.84 3.08 -8.04
N THR A 6 12.64 3.51 -7.66
CA THR A 6 12.35 3.99 -6.30
C THR A 6 11.17 3.30 -5.61
N LEU A 7 10.16 2.87 -6.36
CA LEU A 7 8.89 2.35 -5.84
C LEU A 7 9.05 1.09 -4.95
N LEU A 8 10.03 0.22 -5.23
CA LEU A 8 10.29 -0.96 -4.41
C LEU A 8 10.82 -0.63 -3.01
N ARG A 9 11.23 0.60 -2.76
CA ARG A 9 11.79 1.00 -1.46
C ARG A 9 10.71 1.26 -0.42
N GLU A 10 9.59 1.89 -0.77
CA GLU A 10 8.65 2.41 0.23
C GLU A 10 7.20 1.90 0.08
N SER A 11 6.72 1.64 -1.12
CA SER A 11 5.29 1.48 -1.37
C SER A 11 4.81 0.07 -1.69
N LEU A 12 5.70 -0.88 -1.99
CA LEU A 12 5.30 -2.23 -2.41
C LEU A 12 5.41 -3.24 -1.27
N ASP A 13 4.31 -3.93 -1.03
CA ASP A 13 4.19 -5.03 -0.10
C ASP A 13 3.73 -6.29 -0.84
N ILE A 14 4.68 -6.99 -1.46
CA ILE A 14 4.44 -8.19 -2.26
C ILE A 14 5.14 -9.37 -1.59
N PRO A 15 4.44 -10.16 -0.75
CA PRO A 15 5.05 -11.30 -0.04
C PRO A 15 5.52 -12.42 -0.97
N GLU A 16 5.00 -12.49 -2.19
CA GLU A 16 5.35 -13.51 -3.18
C GLU A 16 6.73 -13.30 -3.81
N VAL A 17 7.38 -12.16 -3.56
CA VAL A 17 8.71 -11.88 -4.10
C VAL A 17 9.74 -12.82 -3.49
N SER A 18 10.26 -13.73 -4.29
CA SER A 18 11.30 -14.71 -3.93
C SER A 18 12.71 -14.26 -4.31
N LEU A 19 12.85 -13.33 -5.26
CA LEU A 19 14.14 -12.85 -5.74
C LEU A 19 14.11 -11.32 -5.91
N ILE A 20 15.11 -10.65 -5.35
CA ILE A 20 15.40 -9.24 -5.57
C ILE A 20 16.79 -9.10 -6.18
N CYS A 21 16.90 -8.41 -7.31
CA CYS A 21 18.14 -8.06 -7.96
C CYS A 21 18.41 -6.57 -7.82
N ILE A 22 19.54 -6.20 -7.26
CA ILE A 22 19.98 -4.80 -7.13
C ILE A 22 21.11 -4.56 -8.11
N LEU A 23 20.83 -3.82 -9.19
CA LEU A 23 21.83 -3.48 -10.18
C LEU A 23 22.63 -2.27 -9.70
N ASP A 24 23.90 -2.17 -10.12
CA ASP A 24 24.81 -1.08 -9.74
C ASP A 24 24.81 -0.82 -8.22
N ALA A 25 24.94 -1.87 -7.43
CA ALA A 25 24.86 -1.78 -5.97
C ALA A 25 26.05 -1.02 -5.36
N ASP A 26 27.16 -0.91 -6.09
CA ASP A 26 28.37 -0.16 -5.74
C ASP A 26 28.32 1.33 -6.11
N LYS A 27 27.29 1.79 -6.83
CA LYS A 27 27.10 3.21 -7.13
C LYS A 27 26.57 3.91 -5.89
N GLU A 28 27.48 4.33 -5.00
CA GLU A 28 27.11 4.99 -3.75
C GLU A 28 26.25 6.23 -3.98
N GLY A 29 25.26 6.42 -3.11
CA GLY A 29 24.31 7.52 -3.19
C GLY A 29 23.08 7.23 -2.32
N PHE A 30 22.11 8.12 -2.35
CA PHE A 30 20.90 8.02 -1.53
C PHE A 30 20.17 6.68 -1.67
N LEU A 31 20.11 6.11 -2.89
CA LEU A 31 19.44 4.83 -3.17
C LEU A 31 20.30 3.60 -2.84
N ARG A 32 21.59 3.75 -2.58
CA ARG A 32 22.55 2.67 -2.27
C ARG A 32 23.22 2.84 -0.91
N SER A 33 22.67 3.72 -0.06
CA SER A 33 23.09 3.82 1.33
C SER A 33 22.78 2.52 2.10
N THR A 34 23.51 2.26 3.17
CA THR A 34 23.30 1.10 4.04
C THR A 34 21.83 0.92 4.43
N ARG A 35 21.14 2.03 4.82
CA ARG A 35 19.72 2.01 5.21
C ARG A 35 18.83 1.60 4.03
N SER A 36 19.06 2.17 2.83
CA SER A 36 18.28 1.84 1.64
C SER A 36 18.44 0.37 1.24
N LEU A 37 19.68 -0.15 1.28
CA LEU A 37 19.95 -1.55 1.00
C LEU A 37 19.25 -2.48 1.99
N ILE A 38 19.31 -2.20 3.30
CA ILE A 38 18.61 -2.99 4.33
C ILE A 38 17.09 -2.97 4.09
N GLN A 39 16.50 -1.83 3.72
CA GLN A 39 15.07 -1.75 3.42
C GLN A 39 14.68 -2.64 2.23
N VAL A 40 15.46 -2.60 1.16
CA VAL A 40 15.20 -3.43 -0.05
C VAL A 40 15.38 -4.91 0.27
N ILE A 41 16.45 -5.28 0.98
CA ILE A 41 16.71 -6.66 1.43
C ILE A 41 15.53 -7.16 2.29
N GLY A 42 15.01 -6.31 3.18
CA GLY A 42 13.88 -6.64 4.05
C GLY A 42 12.58 -6.97 3.30
N ARG A 43 12.45 -6.56 2.03
CA ARG A 43 11.31 -6.97 1.20
C ARG A 43 11.33 -8.45 0.83
N ALA A 44 12.52 -9.01 0.56
CA ALA A 44 12.68 -10.45 0.30
C ALA A 44 12.45 -11.29 1.57
N ALA A 45 12.65 -10.74 2.75
CA ALA A 45 12.52 -11.46 4.01
C ALA A 45 11.06 -11.88 4.36
N ARG A 46 10.06 -11.46 3.59
CA ARG A 46 8.67 -11.90 3.73
C ARG A 46 8.42 -13.27 3.10
N ASN A 47 9.29 -13.68 2.22
CA ASN A 47 9.27 -15.02 1.61
C ASN A 47 10.32 -15.90 2.29
N LYS A 48 9.94 -17.12 2.68
CA LYS A 48 10.86 -18.08 3.33
C LYS A 48 12.07 -18.41 2.46
N ASP A 49 11.89 -18.41 1.13
CA ASP A 49 12.92 -18.70 0.12
C ASP A 49 13.51 -17.42 -0.49
N GLY A 50 13.27 -16.27 0.13
CA GLY A 50 13.69 -14.97 -0.36
C GLY A 50 15.19 -14.82 -0.51
N LYS A 51 15.64 -14.45 -1.72
CA LYS A 51 17.03 -14.20 -2.07
C LYS A 51 17.23 -12.78 -2.56
N VAL A 52 18.41 -12.22 -2.27
CA VAL A 52 18.83 -10.91 -2.79
C VAL A 52 20.18 -11.07 -3.47
N ILE A 53 20.29 -10.58 -4.70
CA ILE A 53 21.54 -10.57 -5.48
C ILE A 53 21.89 -9.10 -5.72
N MET A 54 23.09 -8.71 -5.33
CA MET A 54 23.66 -7.40 -5.59
C MET A 54 24.67 -7.52 -6.72
N TYR A 55 24.44 -6.81 -7.83
CA TYR A 55 25.37 -6.72 -8.93
C TYR A 55 26.24 -5.49 -8.72
N ALA A 56 27.56 -5.69 -8.63
CA ALA A 56 28.52 -4.64 -8.32
C ALA A 56 29.91 -5.04 -8.83
N ASP A 57 30.69 -4.07 -9.29
CA ASP A 57 32.08 -4.26 -9.69
C ASP A 57 33.01 -4.34 -8.46
N LYS A 58 32.63 -3.65 -7.37
CA LYS A 58 33.38 -3.62 -6.11
C LYS A 58 32.46 -3.63 -4.89
N MET A 59 32.96 -4.19 -3.80
CA MET A 59 32.28 -4.13 -2.51
C MET A 59 32.46 -2.73 -1.89
N THR A 60 31.36 -2.06 -1.57
CA THR A 60 31.38 -0.78 -0.85
C THR A 60 31.13 -0.97 0.65
N ASP A 61 31.48 0.04 1.47
CA ASP A 61 31.22 0.00 2.91
C ASP A 61 29.72 -0.12 3.21
N SER A 62 28.88 0.55 2.41
CA SER A 62 27.44 0.49 2.55
C SER A 62 26.89 -0.91 2.28
N MET A 63 27.40 -1.60 1.26
CA MET A 63 27.05 -3.00 0.97
C MET A 63 27.51 -3.93 2.09
N ALA A 64 28.78 -3.83 2.51
CA ALA A 64 29.34 -4.65 3.58
C ALA A 64 28.54 -4.51 4.87
N LYS A 65 28.23 -3.29 5.30
CA LYS A 65 27.42 -3.02 6.50
C LYS A 65 26.01 -3.59 6.36
N ALA A 66 25.35 -3.44 5.19
CA ALA A 66 24.01 -3.96 4.98
C ALA A 66 23.98 -5.50 5.00
N ILE A 67 24.95 -6.16 4.37
CA ILE A 67 25.07 -7.62 4.37
C ILE A 67 25.32 -8.15 5.78
N ASN A 68 26.30 -7.57 6.50
CA ASN A 68 26.66 -8.00 7.85
C ASN A 68 25.48 -7.85 8.82
N GLU A 69 24.77 -6.72 8.78
CA GLU A 69 23.61 -6.50 9.64
C GLU A 69 22.45 -7.46 9.29
N THR A 70 22.24 -7.74 8.00
CA THR A 70 21.22 -8.69 7.58
C THR A 70 21.55 -10.10 8.06
N ASN A 71 22.80 -10.54 7.91
CA ASN A 71 23.24 -11.86 8.36
C ASN A 71 23.13 -11.97 9.89
N ARG A 72 23.55 -10.96 10.64
CA ARG A 72 23.40 -10.92 12.11
C ARG A 72 21.93 -11.11 12.52
N ARG A 73 21.01 -10.39 11.88
CA ARG A 73 19.56 -10.53 12.16
C ARG A 73 19.05 -11.93 11.83
N ARG A 74 19.48 -12.52 10.72
CA ARG A 74 19.10 -13.87 10.32
C ARG A 74 19.59 -14.92 11.32
N GLU A 75 20.82 -14.81 11.79
CA GLU A 75 21.38 -15.74 12.78
C GLU A 75 20.60 -15.71 14.09
N ILE A 76 20.29 -14.50 14.60
CA ILE A 76 19.49 -14.35 15.81
C ILE A 76 18.09 -14.94 15.63
N GLN A 77 17.45 -14.63 14.50
CA GLN A 77 16.11 -15.14 14.22
C GLN A 77 16.10 -16.68 14.05
N LYS A 78 17.13 -17.23 13.39
CA LYS A 78 17.28 -18.68 13.24
C LYS A 78 17.45 -19.35 14.60
N ALA A 79 18.34 -18.85 15.44
CA ALA A 79 18.55 -19.39 16.79
C ALA A 79 17.25 -19.39 17.60
N TYR A 80 16.51 -18.28 17.58
CA TYR A 80 15.21 -18.18 18.24
C TYR A 80 14.18 -19.17 17.67
N ASN A 81 14.11 -19.31 16.35
CA ASN A 81 13.19 -20.24 15.71
C ASN A 81 13.52 -21.70 16.08
N ASP A 82 14.81 -22.05 16.09
CA ASP A 82 15.28 -23.38 16.46
C ASP A 82 14.97 -23.69 17.94
N GLU A 83 15.14 -22.73 18.84
CA GLU A 83 14.80 -22.86 20.26
C GLU A 83 13.30 -23.03 20.50
N MET A 84 12.48 -22.26 19.78
CA MET A 84 11.02 -22.28 19.91
C MET A 84 10.31 -23.34 19.03
N GLY A 85 11.05 -24.09 18.20
CA GLY A 85 10.48 -25.04 17.26
C GLY A 85 9.63 -24.39 16.17
N ILE A 86 9.92 -23.14 15.80
CA ILE A 86 9.15 -22.38 14.81
C ILE A 86 9.69 -22.66 13.40
N ILE A 87 8.82 -23.18 12.52
CA ILE A 87 9.13 -23.36 11.11
C ILE A 87 8.73 -22.10 10.35
N PRO A 88 9.68 -21.37 9.73
CA PRO A 88 9.40 -20.17 8.96
C PRO A 88 8.41 -20.44 7.82
N LYS A 89 7.40 -19.55 7.68
CA LYS A 89 6.41 -19.63 6.61
C LYS A 89 6.41 -18.30 5.84
N THR A 90 6.14 -18.37 4.53
CA THR A 90 5.90 -17.17 3.71
C THR A 90 4.66 -16.46 4.20
N VAL A 91 4.72 -15.14 4.29
CA VAL A 91 3.55 -14.31 4.65
C VAL A 91 2.51 -14.45 3.54
N ILE A 92 1.29 -14.86 3.90
CA ILE A 92 0.13 -14.90 2.99
C ILE A 92 -0.68 -13.65 3.26
N LYS A 93 -0.90 -12.84 2.24
CA LYS A 93 -1.73 -11.64 2.31
C LYS A 93 -2.94 -11.81 1.42
N GLU A 94 -4.13 -11.63 1.99
CA GLU A 94 -5.36 -11.59 1.20
C GLU A 94 -5.33 -10.40 0.24
N ILE A 95 -5.73 -10.65 -1.01
CA ILE A 95 -5.93 -9.59 -1.99
C ILE A 95 -7.20 -8.83 -1.55
N ARG A 96 -6.99 -7.68 -0.92
CA ARG A 96 -8.11 -6.79 -0.63
C ARG A 96 -8.60 -6.21 -1.96
N PRO A 97 -9.93 -6.19 -2.20
CA PRO A 97 -10.46 -5.49 -3.35
C PRO A 97 -9.97 -4.03 -3.30
N PRO A 98 -9.67 -3.41 -4.46
CA PRO A 98 -9.35 -2.00 -4.48
C PRO A 98 -10.47 -1.25 -3.77
N ILE A 99 -10.10 -0.22 -3.01
CA ILE A 99 -11.06 0.74 -2.48
C ILE A 99 -11.86 1.17 -3.70
N LYS A 100 -13.15 0.81 -3.74
CA LYS A 100 -14.01 1.19 -4.87
C LYS A 100 -13.93 2.71 -4.96
N ASN A 101 -13.43 3.21 -6.09
CA ASN A 101 -13.47 4.62 -6.35
C ASN A 101 -14.93 5.03 -6.21
N THR A 102 -15.21 5.91 -5.29
CA THR A 102 -16.53 6.48 -5.04
C THR A 102 -17.13 7.06 -6.32
N ASP A 103 -16.28 7.46 -7.28
CA ASP A 103 -16.65 7.97 -8.60
C ASP A 103 -17.65 7.08 -9.36
N ASN A 104 -17.45 5.75 -9.36
CA ASN A 104 -18.37 4.84 -10.06
C ASN A 104 -19.75 4.73 -9.38
N GLN A 105 -19.79 4.85 -8.04
CA GLN A 105 -21.06 4.84 -7.31
C GLN A 105 -21.79 6.19 -7.45
N ILE A 106 -21.03 7.28 -7.47
CA ILE A 106 -21.53 8.63 -7.72
C ILE A 106 -22.13 8.71 -9.12
N ASP A 107 -21.43 8.24 -10.16
CA ASP A 107 -21.90 8.21 -11.53
C ASP A 107 -23.19 7.40 -11.73
N GLU A 108 -23.33 6.26 -11.05
CA GLU A 108 -24.55 5.46 -11.07
C GLU A 108 -25.72 6.17 -10.37
N MET A 109 -25.48 6.79 -9.22
CA MET A 109 -26.48 7.58 -8.47
C MET A 109 -26.94 8.81 -9.27
N ILE A 110 -26.03 9.51 -9.93
CA ILE A 110 -26.32 10.65 -10.80
C ILE A 110 -27.15 10.21 -12.03
N LYS A 111 -26.83 9.07 -12.64
CA LYS A 111 -27.61 8.52 -13.76
C LYS A 111 -29.04 8.16 -13.36
N VAL A 112 -29.24 7.65 -12.15
CA VAL A 112 -30.58 7.34 -11.62
C VAL A 112 -31.33 8.63 -11.30
N SER A 113 -30.67 9.66 -10.76
CA SER A 113 -31.32 10.94 -10.44
C SER A 113 -31.69 11.79 -11.67
N LYS A 114 -30.94 11.64 -12.78
CA LYS A 114 -31.27 12.32 -14.07
C LYS A 114 -32.65 11.94 -14.65
N LYS A 115 -33.29 10.87 -14.17
CA LYS A 115 -34.66 10.47 -14.57
C LYS A 115 -35.76 11.01 -13.65
N GLY A 116 -35.41 11.72 -12.55
CA GLY A 116 -36.35 12.24 -11.57
C GLY A 116 -36.79 13.68 -11.83
N SER A 117 -37.97 14.08 -11.31
CA SER A 117 -38.39 15.48 -11.32
C SER A 117 -37.52 16.31 -10.35
N LYS A 118 -37.42 17.64 -10.60
CA LYS A 118 -36.62 18.58 -9.77
C LYS A 118 -36.95 18.47 -8.27
N LYS A 119 -38.23 18.27 -7.92
CA LYS A 119 -38.70 18.05 -6.54
C LYS A 119 -38.19 16.75 -5.91
N GLN A 120 -38.06 15.69 -6.70
CA GLN A 120 -37.52 14.39 -6.24
C GLN A 120 -36.02 14.48 -5.95
N ILE A 121 -35.29 15.21 -6.79
CA ILE A 121 -33.84 15.44 -6.61
C ILE A 121 -33.58 16.28 -5.35
N GLU A 122 -34.36 17.33 -5.12
CA GLU A 122 -34.23 18.15 -3.89
C GLU A 122 -34.57 17.36 -2.62
N ALA A 123 -35.58 16.48 -2.67
CA ALA A 123 -35.93 15.60 -1.55
C ALA A 123 -34.81 14.60 -1.25
N TYR A 124 -34.17 14.05 -2.31
CA TYR A 124 -33.06 13.13 -2.17
C TYR A 124 -31.80 13.81 -1.58
N ILE A 125 -31.48 15.02 -2.06
CA ILE A 125 -30.37 15.81 -1.48
C ILE A 125 -30.58 16.07 0.01
N LYS A 126 -31.82 16.39 0.44
CA LYS A 126 -32.14 16.57 1.85
C LYS A 126 -31.95 15.31 2.69
N ASP A 127 -32.27 14.13 2.14
CA ASP A 127 -32.05 12.86 2.80
C ASP A 127 -30.56 12.54 2.94
N LEU A 128 -29.77 12.78 1.91
CA LEU A 128 -28.30 12.64 1.95
C LEU A 128 -27.68 13.60 2.98
N GLU A 129 -28.17 14.84 3.08
CA GLU A 129 -27.71 15.79 4.11
C GLU A 129 -28.00 15.30 5.53
N LYS A 130 -29.15 14.63 5.74
CA LYS A 130 -29.50 14.03 7.02
C LYS A 130 -28.56 12.87 7.36
N GLN A 131 -28.32 11.97 6.41
CA GLN A 131 -27.40 10.83 6.57
C GLN A 131 -25.97 11.33 6.83
N MET A 132 -25.50 12.35 6.12
CA MET A 132 -24.19 12.97 6.35
C MET A 132 -24.05 13.51 7.80
N LYS A 133 -25.08 14.19 8.30
CA LYS A 133 -25.09 14.70 9.69
C LYS A 133 -25.13 13.58 10.72
N GLU A 134 -25.82 12.48 10.44
CA GLU A 134 -25.87 11.30 11.31
C GLU A 134 -24.52 10.58 11.34
N ALA A 135 -23.86 10.40 10.18
CA ALA A 135 -22.52 9.85 10.08
C ALA A 135 -21.50 10.71 10.85
N ALA A 136 -21.55 12.05 10.71
CA ALA A 136 -20.69 12.96 11.46
C ALA A 136 -20.93 12.88 12.98
N LYS A 137 -22.15 12.69 13.45
CA LYS A 137 -22.47 12.51 14.88
C LYS A 137 -21.94 11.18 15.43
N SER A 138 -21.89 10.14 14.61
CA SER A 138 -21.32 8.83 14.97
C SER A 138 -19.81 8.76 14.81
N TYR A 139 -19.15 9.90 14.51
CA TYR A 139 -17.72 10.00 14.24
C TYR A 139 -17.23 9.20 13.00
N ASP A 140 -18.13 8.82 12.11
CA ASP A 140 -17.82 8.22 10.81
C ASP A 140 -17.55 9.33 9.79
N PHE A 141 -16.37 9.94 9.91
CA PHE A 141 -15.99 11.09 9.09
C PHE A 141 -15.71 10.72 7.63
N GLU A 142 -15.32 9.48 7.36
CA GLU A 142 -15.08 8.99 6.01
C GLU A 142 -16.39 8.95 5.21
N LYS A 143 -17.41 8.31 5.79
CA LYS A 143 -18.76 8.27 5.20
C LYS A 143 -19.40 9.66 5.11
N ALA A 144 -19.18 10.53 6.10
CA ALA A 144 -19.68 11.89 6.05
C ALA A 144 -19.03 12.71 4.93
N ALA A 145 -17.74 12.50 4.64
CA ALA A 145 -17.03 13.15 3.54
C ALA A 145 -17.53 12.66 2.18
N GLU A 146 -17.72 11.36 1.99
CA GLU A 146 -18.30 10.78 0.77
C GLU A 146 -19.67 11.36 0.46
N LEU A 147 -20.57 11.41 1.45
CA LEU A 147 -21.92 11.96 1.29
C LEU A 147 -21.88 13.46 0.96
N ARG A 148 -20.96 14.22 1.55
CA ARG A 148 -20.75 15.63 1.21
C ARG A 148 -20.37 15.83 -0.25
N ASP A 149 -19.43 15.02 -0.73
CA ASP A 149 -18.92 15.13 -2.09
C ASP A 149 -20.01 14.78 -3.12
N ILE A 150 -20.82 13.76 -2.86
CA ILE A 150 -22.02 13.43 -3.65
C ILE A 150 -23.02 14.61 -3.69
N ILE A 151 -23.31 15.23 -2.53
CA ILE A 151 -24.23 16.37 -2.45
C ILE A 151 -23.72 17.55 -3.26
N LEU A 152 -22.42 17.87 -3.18
CA LEU A 152 -21.81 18.96 -3.93
C LEU A 152 -21.90 18.76 -5.42
N GLU A 153 -21.64 17.56 -5.89
CA GLU A 153 -21.67 17.20 -7.31
C GLU A 153 -23.11 17.26 -7.86
N MET A 154 -24.08 16.69 -7.13
CA MET A 154 -25.48 16.80 -7.49
C MET A 154 -25.97 18.25 -7.58
N ARG A 155 -25.55 19.11 -6.64
CA ARG A 155 -25.90 20.54 -6.66
C ARG A 155 -25.25 21.29 -7.83
N SER A 156 -24.05 20.88 -8.26
CA SER A 156 -23.38 21.51 -9.42
C SER A 156 -24.07 21.17 -10.75
N GLU A 157 -24.58 19.94 -10.88
CA GLU A 157 -25.25 19.49 -12.11
C GLU A 157 -26.69 19.99 -12.29
N PHE A 158 -27.39 20.30 -11.18
CA PHE A 158 -28.81 20.70 -11.18
C PHE A 158 -29.02 22.19 -10.89
N ARG A 159 -27.98 23.00 -10.95
CA ARG A 159 -28.03 24.45 -10.84
C ARG A 159 -28.36 25.04 -12.21
#